data_8f6af851225d79a59bc114bafbab040e
#
_entry.id   8f6af851225d79a59bc114bafbab040e
#
_cell.length_a   1.000
_cell.length_b   1.000
_cell.length_c   1.000
_cell.angle_alpha   90.00
_cell.angle_beta   90.00
_cell.angle_gamma   90.00
#
_symmetry.space_group_name_H-M   'P 1'
#
loop_
_entity.id
_entity.type
_entity.pdbx_description
1 polymer ?
#
loop_
_entity_poly.entity_id
_entity_poly.type
_entity_poly.pdbx_seq_one_letter_code
_entity_poly.pdbx_strand_id
1 'polypeptide(L)'
;MRYKQFFYLIEMNLKQIERVKKISKADFISQYVKKQIPVVIEELTEDWPAYHKWRLSYINEIAGDTIVPLYDNRPVNHEDGFNEAHTKMKMSDYITLLESKPTNYRIFLYNLMKEVPTLKDDFLWPDIGLKLVKQMPMLFFGGENSKVFMHFDIDYSNILHFHFHGEKQCMIFPPDQSKYMYKVPHALISREDIDFDDPDYEKFPALKNAEGYITNLKHGEMLYMPEGYWHYMKYLTPGFSMSLRAFPKNITNLSKAVYNVFIMRHFDIMMRKFKGQNMD
;
A
#
# COMPACT_ATOMS: atom_id res chain seq x y z
N MET A 1 -0.68 -19.57 21.05
CA MET A 1 -1.39 -18.39 20.48
C MET A 1 -1.42 -18.32 18.94
N ARG A 2 -0.72 -19.19 18.17
CA ARG A 2 -0.69 -19.17 16.68
C ARG A 2 -1.96 -19.72 15.98
N TYR A 3 -2.87 -20.40 16.68
CA TYR A 3 -4.03 -21.05 16.04
C TYR A 3 -5.29 -20.19 15.95
N LYS A 4 -5.40 -19.05 16.66
CA LYS A 4 -6.58 -18.17 16.56
C LYS A 4 -6.61 -17.29 15.28
N GLN A 5 -5.45 -16.95 14.74
CA GLN A 5 -5.39 -16.09 13.54
C GLN A 5 -5.91 -16.75 12.25
N PHE A 6 -5.89 -18.09 12.18
CA PHE A 6 -6.36 -18.83 10.99
C PHE A 6 -7.89 -19.00 10.92
N PHE A 7 -8.59 -18.89 12.04
CA PHE A 7 -10.04 -19.13 12.08
C PHE A 7 -10.88 -17.87 11.79
N TYR A 8 -10.35 -16.67 12.00
CA TYR A 8 -11.11 -15.42 11.77
C TYR A 8 -11.12 -14.92 10.31
N LEU A 9 -10.22 -15.42 9.48
CA LEU A 9 -10.22 -15.12 8.03
C LEU A 9 -11.37 -15.81 7.26
N ILE A 10 -12.21 -16.60 7.93
CA ILE A 10 -13.25 -17.43 7.28
C ILE A 10 -14.51 -16.61 6.94
N GLU A 11 -14.74 -15.43 7.53
CA GLU A 11 -15.98 -14.70 7.29
C GLU A 11 -15.93 -13.77 6.06
N MET A 12 -14.80 -13.12 5.75
CA MET A 12 -14.59 -12.50 4.44
C MET A 12 -14.11 -13.56 3.43
N ASN A 13 -14.67 -13.55 2.22
CA ASN A 13 -14.28 -14.48 1.17
C ASN A 13 -12.97 -14.04 0.51
N LEU A 14 -11.84 -14.39 1.14
CA LEU A 14 -10.50 -14.03 0.67
C LEU A 14 -9.82 -15.21 -0.05
N LYS A 15 -9.51 -15.01 -1.32
CA LYS A 15 -8.74 -15.97 -2.14
C LYS A 15 -7.26 -15.64 -2.07
N GLN A 16 -6.40 -16.66 -2.05
CA GLN A 16 -4.97 -16.45 -2.21
C GLN A 16 -4.67 -15.85 -3.59
N ILE A 17 -3.80 -14.83 -3.64
CA ILE A 17 -3.35 -14.28 -4.92
C ILE A 17 -2.49 -15.31 -5.63
N GLU A 18 -2.73 -15.49 -6.93
CA GLU A 18 -1.91 -16.34 -7.78
C GLU A 18 -0.45 -15.88 -7.76
N ARG A 19 0.46 -16.85 -7.73
CA ARG A 19 1.91 -16.61 -7.70
C ARG A 19 2.55 -17.23 -8.94
N VAL A 20 3.39 -16.44 -9.62
CA VAL A 20 4.14 -16.89 -10.78
C VAL A 20 5.62 -16.53 -10.61
N LYS A 21 6.52 -17.42 -11.07
CA LYS A 21 7.97 -17.16 -10.96
C LYS A 21 8.41 -16.06 -11.92
N LYS A 22 8.29 -16.33 -13.20
CA LYS A 22 8.58 -15.41 -14.29
C LYS A 22 7.38 -15.34 -15.23
N ILE A 23 7.18 -14.21 -15.87
CA ILE A 23 6.10 -14.04 -16.82
C ILE A 23 6.56 -13.15 -17.98
N SER A 24 6.13 -13.50 -19.20
CA SER A 24 6.37 -12.63 -20.35
C SER A 24 5.51 -11.38 -20.30
N LYS A 25 5.97 -10.29 -20.90
CA LYS A 25 5.20 -9.04 -21.04
C LYS A 25 3.83 -9.27 -21.69
N ALA A 26 3.76 -10.14 -22.72
CA ALA A 26 2.52 -10.45 -23.41
C ALA A 26 1.53 -11.18 -22.50
N ASP A 27 2.01 -12.17 -21.75
CA ASP A 27 1.19 -12.93 -20.80
C ASP A 27 0.74 -12.06 -19.63
N PHE A 28 1.62 -11.26 -19.04
CA PHE A 28 1.25 -10.34 -17.99
C PHE A 28 0.13 -9.40 -18.41
N ILE A 29 0.26 -8.80 -19.59
CA ILE A 29 -0.78 -7.91 -20.14
C ILE A 29 -2.08 -8.67 -20.42
N SER A 30 -2.02 -9.86 -21.03
CA SER A 30 -3.22 -10.59 -21.45
C SER A 30 -3.95 -11.26 -20.30
N GLN A 31 -3.23 -11.82 -19.34
CA GLN A 31 -3.79 -12.61 -18.25
C GLN A 31 -4.20 -11.75 -17.03
N TYR A 32 -3.44 -10.71 -16.71
CA TYR A 32 -3.64 -9.93 -15.50
C TYR A 32 -4.08 -8.48 -15.77
N VAL A 33 -3.35 -7.73 -16.57
CA VAL A 33 -3.67 -6.30 -16.76
C VAL A 33 -5.00 -6.10 -17.48
N LYS A 34 -5.25 -6.81 -18.59
CA LYS A 34 -6.54 -6.71 -19.32
C LYS A 34 -7.72 -7.24 -18.52
N LYS A 35 -7.50 -8.27 -17.73
CA LYS A 35 -8.54 -8.88 -16.90
C LYS A 35 -8.72 -8.20 -15.55
N GLN A 36 -7.82 -7.27 -15.19
CA GLN A 36 -7.80 -6.61 -13.89
C GLN A 36 -7.74 -7.62 -12.73
N ILE A 37 -6.86 -8.61 -12.82
CA ILE A 37 -6.64 -9.67 -11.82
C ILE A 37 -5.28 -9.43 -11.14
N PRO A 38 -5.19 -9.44 -9.81
CA PRO A 38 -3.91 -9.31 -9.11
C PRO A 38 -3.05 -10.57 -9.27
N VAL A 39 -1.73 -10.39 -9.21
CA VAL A 39 -0.75 -11.49 -9.25
C VAL A 39 0.50 -11.12 -8.46
N VAL A 40 1.13 -12.10 -7.84
CA VAL A 40 2.49 -11.97 -7.29
C VAL A 40 3.48 -12.55 -8.29
N ILE A 41 4.51 -11.78 -8.65
CA ILE A 41 5.64 -12.25 -9.46
C ILE A 41 6.86 -12.37 -8.54
N GLU A 42 7.43 -13.57 -8.46
CA GLU A 42 8.45 -13.91 -7.45
C GLU A 42 9.88 -13.55 -7.88
N GLU A 43 10.22 -13.69 -9.16
CA GLU A 43 11.61 -13.62 -9.66
C GLU A 43 11.85 -12.39 -10.56
N LEU A 44 11.06 -11.30 -10.40
CA LEU A 44 11.17 -10.12 -11.28
C LEU A 44 12.36 -9.23 -10.93
N THR A 45 12.83 -9.27 -9.70
CA THR A 45 13.83 -8.32 -9.17
C THR A 45 15.22 -8.93 -8.95
N GLU A 46 15.43 -10.20 -9.25
CA GLU A 46 16.67 -10.92 -8.95
C GLU A 46 17.93 -10.27 -9.59
N ASP A 47 17.76 -9.69 -10.78
CA ASP A 47 18.84 -9.01 -11.49
C ASP A 47 19.05 -7.54 -11.04
N TRP A 48 18.26 -7.06 -10.06
CA TRP A 48 18.40 -5.69 -9.58
C TRP A 48 19.46 -5.58 -8.48
N PRO A 49 20.33 -4.55 -8.46
CA PRO A 49 21.16 -4.27 -7.30
C PRO A 49 20.37 -4.19 -5.98
N ALA A 50 19.15 -3.66 -6.02
CA ALA A 50 18.24 -3.58 -4.88
C ALA A 50 17.93 -4.96 -4.26
N TYR A 51 17.75 -6.00 -5.06
CA TYR A 51 17.52 -7.35 -4.56
C TYR A 51 18.64 -7.82 -3.60
N HIS A 52 19.90 -7.48 -3.89
CA HIS A 52 21.05 -7.88 -3.08
C HIS A 52 21.39 -6.90 -1.97
N LYS A 53 21.24 -5.59 -2.23
CA LYS A 53 21.67 -4.53 -1.32
C LYS A 53 20.60 -4.08 -0.32
N TRP A 54 19.33 -4.02 -0.75
CA TRP A 54 18.29 -3.35 0.03
C TRP A 54 17.93 -4.15 1.29
N ARG A 55 18.54 -3.71 2.39
CA ARG A 55 18.30 -4.14 3.78
C ARG A 55 18.21 -2.88 4.64
N LEU A 56 17.65 -2.97 5.83
CA LEU A 56 17.59 -1.83 6.74
C LEU A 56 18.98 -1.25 7.01
N SER A 57 20.01 -2.10 7.16
CA SER A 57 21.40 -1.68 7.35
C SER A 57 21.95 -0.84 6.19
N TYR A 58 21.68 -1.21 4.94
CA TYR A 58 22.07 -0.43 3.77
C TYR A 58 21.34 0.91 3.71
N ILE A 59 20.03 0.93 3.98
CA ILE A 59 19.27 2.18 4.06
C ILE A 59 19.80 3.08 5.17
N ASN A 60 20.19 2.50 6.31
CA ASN A 60 20.83 3.25 7.40
C ASN A 60 22.15 3.90 6.97
N GLU A 61 22.98 3.16 6.24
CA GLU A 61 24.27 3.65 5.73
C GLU A 61 24.10 4.87 4.80
N ILE A 62 23.18 4.81 3.84
CA ILE A 62 23.07 5.83 2.78
C ILE A 62 22.08 6.94 3.09
N ALA A 63 21.16 6.74 4.02
CA ALA A 63 20.07 7.66 4.34
C ALA A 63 19.94 7.97 5.84
N GLY A 64 20.83 7.47 6.69
CA GLY A 64 20.73 7.52 8.15
C GLY A 64 20.52 8.92 8.72
N ASP A 65 21.13 9.93 8.14
CA ASP A 65 21.00 11.33 8.58
C ASP A 65 19.74 12.05 8.04
N THR A 66 19.01 11.43 7.12
CA THR A 66 17.81 12.02 6.55
C THR A 66 16.68 12.09 7.60
N ILE A 67 16.08 13.25 7.76
CA ILE A 67 14.90 13.41 8.62
C ILE A 67 13.66 12.92 7.87
N VAL A 68 13.01 11.88 8.42
CA VAL A 68 11.84 11.26 7.82
C VAL A 68 10.57 11.53 8.62
N PRO A 69 9.44 11.75 7.95
CA PRO A 69 8.14 11.88 8.59
C PRO A 69 7.60 10.50 8.97
N LEU A 70 7.04 10.37 10.15
CA LEU A 70 6.47 9.13 10.67
C LEU A 70 4.99 9.29 10.98
N TYR A 71 4.25 8.28 10.57
CA TYR A 71 2.81 8.15 10.79
C TYR A 71 2.57 6.89 11.64
N ASP A 72 1.62 6.95 12.54
CA ASP A 72 1.18 5.79 13.31
C ASP A 72 -0.26 5.37 12.93
N ASN A 73 -0.86 4.47 13.71
CA ASN A 73 -2.19 3.94 13.43
C ASN A 73 -3.33 4.82 13.97
N ARG A 74 -3.03 5.99 14.55
CA ARG A 74 -4.06 6.94 14.98
C ARG A 74 -4.81 7.50 13.78
N PRO A 75 -6.12 7.77 13.92
CA PRO A 75 -6.87 8.53 12.93
C PRO A 75 -6.19 9.88 12.67
N VAL A 76 -6.30 10.35 11.44
CA VAL A 76 -5.77 11.66 11.05
C VAL A 76 -6.50 12.75 11.84
N ASN A 77 -5.77 13.61 12.54
CA ASN A 77 -6.35 14.79 13.17
C ASN A 77 -6.78 15.78 12.09
N HIS A 78 -8.06 16.21 12.13
CA HIS A 78 -8.65 17.09 11.12
C HIS A 78 -8.13 18.51 11.17
N GLU A 79 -7.57 18.94 12.32
CA GLU A 79 -6.99 20.25 12.51
C GLU A 79 -5.63 20.39 11.83
N ASP A 80 -4.88 19.29 11.71
CA ASP A 80 -3.47 19.27 11.28
C ASP A 80 -3.28 19.03 9.77
N GLY A 81 -4.31 18.99 8.97
CA GLY A 81 -4.21 18.68 7.54
C GLY A 81 -4.06 17.19 7.24
N PHE A 82 -4.55 16.78 6.10
CA PHE A 82 -4.75 15.37 5.71
C PHE A 82 -3.49 14.48 5.69
N ASN A 83 -2.30 15.06 5.66
CA ASN A 83 -1.04 14.33 5.49
C ASN A 83 0.06 14.81 6.44
N GLU A 84 -0.27 15.40 7.57
CA GLU A 84 0.75 15.80 8.51
C GLU A 84 1.29 14.58 9.28
N ALA A 85 2.61 14.51 9.36
CA ALA A 85 3.27 13.43 10.09
C ALA A 85 3.06 13.60 11.59
N HIS A 86 2.81 12.48 12.29
CA HIS A 86 2.65 12.50 13.74
C HIS A 86 3.96 12.86 14.48
N THR A 87 5.10 12.53 13.88
CA THR A 87 6.43 12.88 14.39
C THR A 87 7.46 12.84 13.25
N LYS A 88 8.66 13.33 13.55
CA LYS A 88 9.82 13.24 12.64
C LYS A 88 11.03 12.77 13.42
N MET A 89 11.88 11.97 12.80
CA MET A 89 13.17 11.56 13.38
C MET A 89 14.21 11.29 12.28
N LYS A 90 15.46 11.10 12.64
CA LYS A 90 16.47 10.61 11.71
C LYS A 90 16.13 9.20 11.25
N MET A 91 16.45 8.85 10.01
CA MET A 91 16.27 7.50 9.48
C MET A 91 17.03 6.46 10.32
N SER A 92 18.23 6.78 10.78
CA SER A 92 19.01 5.91 11.66
C SER A 92 18.30 5.58 12.98
N ASP A 93 17.67 6.58 13.60
CA ASP A 93 16.93 6.39 14.85
C ASP A 93 15.65 5.55 14.59
N TYR A 94 14.99 5.79 13.46
CA TYR A 94 13.83 5.03 13.06
C TYR A 94 14.17 3.56 12.75
N ILE A 95 15.29 3.30 12.06
CA ILE A 95 15.76 1.92 11.81
C ILE A 95 16.12 1.23 13.11
N THR A 96 16.81 1.91 14.03
CA THR A 96 17.09 1.38 15.38
C THR A 96 15.80 1.03 16.12
N LEU A 97 14.78 1.89 16.02
CA LEU A 97 13.46 1.61 16.60
C LEU A 97 12.81 0.38 15.98
N LEU A 98 12.84 0.24 14.64
CA LEU A 98 12.28 -0.90 13.91
C LEU A 98 12.91 -2.24 14.35
N GLU A 99 14.21 -2.25 14.58
CA GLU A 99 14.99 -3.45 14.95
C GLU A 99 14.89 -3.79 16.43
N SER A 100 14.56 -2.80 17.28
CA SER A 100 14.57 -3.00 18.74
C SER A 100 13.27 -3.54 19.33
N LYS A 101 12.12 -3.19 18.75
CA LYS A 101 10.79 -3.57 19.25
C LYS A 101 9.69 -3.38 18.21
N PRO A 102 8.55 -4.08 18.35
CA PRO A 102 7.35 -3.77 17.56
C PRO A 102 6.95 -2.30 17.69
N THR A 103 6.63 -1.69 16.56
CA THR A 103 6.18 -0.30 16.49
C THR A 103 5.18 -0.13 15.36
N ASN A 104 4.18 0.73 15.57
CA ASN A 104 3.19 1.08 14.56
C ASN A 104 3.60 2.26 13.69
N TYR A 105 4.80 2.83 13.89
CA TYR A 105 5.32 3.89 13.04
C TYR A 105 5.65 3.37 11.65
N ARG A 106 5.29 4.19 10.64
CA ARG A 106 5.57 3.94 9.22
C ARG A 106 5.98 5.23 8.51
N ILE A 107 6.76 5.09 7.44
CA ILE A 107 7.00 6.15 6.46
C ILE A 107 5.95 5.97 5.36
N PHE A 108 5.20 7.04 5.10
CA PHE A 108 4.12 7.09 4.13
C PHE A 108 4.17 8.43 3.37
N LEU A 109 3.85 8.43 2.09
CA LEU A 109 3.83 9.61 1.21
C LEU A 109 5.13 10.45 1.23
N TYR A 110 6.27 9.81 1.49
CA TYR A 110 7.57 10.46 1.49
C TYR A 110 8.47 9.90 0.39
N ASN A 111 8.99 10.77 -0.46
CA ASN A 111 9.85 10.36 -1.56
C ASN A 111 11.32 10.38 -1.12
N LEU A 112 11.75 9.35 -0.39
CA LEU A 112 13.13 9.19 0.05
C LEU A 112 14.14 9.22 -1.12
N MET A 113 13.75 8.72 -2.31
CA MET A 113 14.60 8.73 -3.50
C MET A 113 14.83 10.13 -4.08
N LYS A 114 14.09 11.16 -3.63
CA LYS A 114 14.39 12.56 -3.94
C LYS A 114 15.53 13.09 -3.07
N GLU A 115 15.55 12.68 -1.80
CA GLU A 115 16.57 13.08 -0.84
C GLU A 115 17.87 12.27 -1.01
N VAL A 116 17.75 10.99 -1.40
CA VAL A 116 18.85 10.06 -1.63
C VAL A 116 18.77 9.50 -3.07
N PRO A 117 19.20 10.27 -4.08
CA PRO A 117 19.02 9.92 -5.50
C PRO A 117 19.71 8.63 -5.93
N THR A 118 20.79 8.22 -5.27
CA THR A 118 21.54 6.98 -5.53
C THR A 118 20.69 5.72 -5.39
N LEU A 119 19.59 5.76 -4.62
CA LEU A 119 18.64 4.66 -4.54
C LEU A 119 17.98 4.32 -5.89
N LYS A 120 17.95 5.28 -6.83
CA LYS A 120 17.39 5.05 -8.17
C LYS A 120 18.30 4.22 -9.06
N ASP A 121 19.57 4.13 -8.72
CA ASP A 121 20.57 3.34 -9.47
C ASP A 121 20.50 1.86 -9.07
N ASP A 122 19.82 1.55 -7.96
CA ASP A 122 19.75 0.20 -7.43
C ASP A 122 18.62 -0.65 -8.05
N PHE A 123 17.68 -0.06 -8.79
CA PHE A 123 16.60 -0.82 -9.41
C PHE A 123 16.46 -0.54 -10.90
N LEU A 124 15.93 -1.52 -11.63
CA LEU A 124 15.63 -1.37 -13.05
C LEU A 124 14.14 -1.08 -13.25
N TRP A 125 13.84 -0.26 -14.25
CA TRP A 125 12.45 -0.04 -14.65
C TRP A 125 11.95 -1.26 -15.41
N PRO A 126 10.99 -2.04 -14.85
CA PRO A 126 10.57 -3.29 -15.48
C PRO A 126 9.81 -3.05 -16.77
N ASP A 127 10.21 -3.70 -17.86
CA ASP A 127 9.47 -3.68 -19.13
C ASP A 127 8.40 -4.78 -19.17
N ILE A 128 7.33 -4.59 -18.43
CA ILE A 128 6.18 -5.52 -18.35
C ILE A 128 4.94 -5.00 -19.10
N GLY A 129 5.09 -3.98 -19.97
CA GLY A 129 4.01 -3.46 -20.82
C GLY A 129 3.10 -2.43 -20.15
N LEU A 130 3.43 -1.95 -18.96
CA LEU A 130 2.82 -0.78 -18.34
C LEU A 130 3.70 0.44 -18.58
N LYS A 131 3.07 1.59 -18.89
CA LYS A 131 3.77 2.87 -18.99
C LYS A 131 3.93 3.46 -17.60
N LEU A 132 5.07 3.17 -16.97
CA LEU A 132 5.35 3.59 -15.60
C LEU A 132 5.65 5.08 -15.49
N VAL A 133 5.18 5.70 -14.40
CA VAL A 133 5.43 7.10 -14.04
C VAL A 133 6.78 7.20 -13.35
N LYS A 134 7.82 7.57 -14.11
CA LYS A 134 9.23 7.58 -13.65
C LYS A 134 9.55 8.63 -12.59
N GLN A 135 8.69 9.61 -12.40
CA GLN A 135 8.89 10.71 -11.44
C GLN A 135 8.51 10.32 -10.00
N MET A 136 7.80 9.20 -9.82
CA MET A 136 7.18 8.86 -8.54
C MET A 136 7.47 7.41 -8.07
N PRO A 137 8.73 6.94 -8.05
CA PRO A 137 9.04 5.75 -7.30
C PRO A 137 8.95 6.08 -5.80
N MET A 138 8.18 5.31 -5.05
CA MET A 138 7.92 5.59 -3.63
C MET A 138 8.38 4.43 -2.77
N LEU A 139 9.11 4.74 -1.69
CA LEU A 139 9.47 3.78 -0.65
C LEU A 139 8.51 3.90 0.55
N PHE A 140 8.15 2.77 1.10
CA PHE A 140 7.27 2.63 2.25
C PHE A 140 7.97 1.77 3.30
N PHE A 141 8.14 2.29 4.50
CA PHE A 141 8.71 1.57 5.62
C PHE A 141 7.68 1.35 6.70
N GLY A 142 7.77 0.25 7.43
CA GLY A 142 6.89 0.00 8.55
C GLY A 142 7.50 -0.93 9.58
N GLY A 143 7.19 -0.68 10.84
CA GLY A 143 7.49 -1.56 11.95
C GLY A 143 6.52 -2.73 12.02
N GLU A 144 6.89 -3.75 12.79
CA GLU A 144 5.99 -4.86 13.10
C GLU A 144 4.67 -4.33 13.66
N ASN A 145 3.56 -4.83 13.13
CA ASN A 145 2.19 -4.41 13.43
C ASN A 145 1.77 -3.01 12.93
N SER A 146 2.62 -2.29 12.18
CA SER A 146 2.15 -1.09 11.52
C SER A 146 1.20 -1.45 10.36
N LYS A 147 0.13 -0.66 10.24
CA LYS A 147 -0.96 -0.90 9.28
C LYS A 147 -1.18 0.33 8.41
N VAL A 148 -1.49 0.11 7.14
CA VAL A 148 -2.10 1.14 6.29
C VAL A 148 -3.58 0.79 6.17
N PHE A 149 -4.45 1.69 6.57
CA PHE A 149 -5.91 1.47 6.56
C PHE A 149 -6.43 1.12 5.16
N MET A 150 -7.60 0.50 5.10
CA MET A 150 -8.23 0.10 3.84
C MET A 150 -8.57 1.34 3.00
N HIS A 151 -7.96 1.45 1.81
CA HIS A 151 -8.16 2.58 0.90
C HIS A 151 -7.94 2.14 -0.55
N PHE A 152 -8.26 3.02 -1.47
CA PHE A 152 -7.83 2.94 -2.87
C PHE A 152 -7.12 4.23 -3.27
N ASP A 153 -6.21 4.16 -4.23
CA ASP A 153 -5.44 5.32 -4.64
C ASP A 153 -6.28 6.31 -5.46
N ILE A 154 -6.06 7.60 -5.19
CA ILE A 154 -6.79 8.72 -5.80
C ILE A 154 -6.74 8.71 -7.32
N ASP A 155 -5.61 8.26 -7.88
CA ASP A 155 -5.31 8.25 -9.30
C ASP A 155 -5.73 6.95 -10.02
N TYR A 156 -6.37 6.02 -9.31
CA TYR A 156 -6.76 4.72 -9.85
C TYR A 156 -5.63 3.96 -10.57
N SER A 157 -4.38 4.21 -10.21
CA SER A 157 -3.21 3.64 -10.88
C SER A 157 -3.18 2.11 -10.85
N ASN A 158 -2.59 1.51 -11.89
CA ASN A 158 -1.99 0.19 -11.79
C ASN A 158 -0.75 0.29 -10.93
N ILE A 159 -0.61 -0.53 -9.91
CA ILE A 159 0.49 -0.48 -8.95
C ILE A 159 1.32 -1.75 -9.04
N LEU A 160 2.64 -1.57 -9.14
CA LEU A 160 3.64 -2.61 -8.95
C LEU A 160 4.27 -2.39 -7.58
N HIS A 161 3.94 -3.25 -6.62
CA HIS A 161 4.40 -3.14 -5.24
C HIS A 161 5.47 -4.20 -4.95
N PHE A 162 6.72 -3.78 -4.90
CA PHE A 162 7.90 -4.62 -4.66
C PHE A 162 8.23 -4.66 -3.18
N HIS A 163 8.46 -5.83 -2.61
CA HIS A 163 8.84 -5.97 -1.21
C HIS A 163 10.31 -6.40 -1.09
N PHE A 164 11.12 -5.63 -0.34
CA PHE A 164 12.56 -5.87 -0.26
C PHE A 164 13.08 -6.30 1.11
N HIS A 165 12.36 -6.04 2.19
CA HIS A 165 12.80 -6.44 3.52
C HIS A 165 11.63 -6.76 4.43
N GLY A 166 11.76 -7.82 5.23
CA GLY A 166 10.71 -8.29 6.12
C GLY A 166 9.60 -9.08 5.43
N GLU A 167 8.47 -9.19 6.10
CA GLU A 167 7.23 -9.79 5.58
C GLU A 167 6.07 -8.82 5.71
N LYS A 168 5.21 -8.79 4.68
CA LYS A 168 4.09 -7.86 4.61
C LYS A 168 2.84 -8.57 4.11
N GLN A 169 1.77 -8.52 4.87
CA GLN A 169 0.45 -8.98 4.44
C GLN A 169 -0.24 -7.90 3.62
N CYS A 170 -0.81 -8.31 2.51
CA CYS A 170 -1.61 -7.47 1.63
C CYS A 170 -3.00 -8.09 1.46
N MET A 171 -4.03 -7.33 1.79
CA MET A 171 -5.44 -7.68 1.57
C MET A 171 -6.00 -6.68 0.56
N ILE A 172 -6.55 -7.17 -0.54
CA ILE A 172 -7.02 -6.31 -1.63
C ILE A 172 -8.39 -6.74 -2.15
N PHE A 173 -9.20 -5.75 -2.55
CA PHE A 173 -10.55 -6.01 -3.06
C PHE A 173 -10.80 -5.25 -4.37
N PRO A 174 -11.50 -5.86 -5.33
CA PRO A 174 -11.88 -5.18 -6.56
C PRO A 174 -12.76 -3.95 -6.31
N PRO A 175 -12.79 -2.97 -7.22
CA PRO A 175 -13.57 -1.74 -7.04
C PRO A 175 -15.08 -1.95 -6.86
N ASP A 176 -15.66 -3.03 -7.40
CA ASP A 176 -17.08 -3.37 -7.28
C ASP A 176 -17.48 -3.82 -5.86
N GLN A 177 -16.49 -4.15 -5.02
CA GLN A 177 -16.68 -4.46 -3.60
C GLN A 177 -16.85 -3.20 -2.73
N SER A 178 -16.71 -2.00 -3.28
CA SER A 178 -16.86 -0.71 -2.55
C SER A 178 -18.15 -0.62 -1.73
N LYS A 179 -19.23 -1.25 -2.19
CA LYS A 179 -20.52 -1.31 -1.51
C LYS A 179 -20.47 -2.04 -0.15
N TYR A 180 -19.47 -2.87 0.08
CA TYR A 180 -19.27 -3.63 1.32
C TYR A 180 -18.18 -3.04 2.22
N MET A 181 -17.37 -2.10 1.68
CA MET A 181 -16.18 -1.57 2.36
C MET A 181 -16.48 -0.41 3.32
N TYR A 182 -17.76 -0.07 3.56
CA TYR A 182 -18.09 1.09 4.42
C TYR A 182 -17.28 2.34 4.07
N LYS A 183 -17.24 2.63 2.77
CA LYS A 183 -16.52 3.77 2.24
C LYS A 183 -17.00 5.08 2.88
N VAL A 184 -16.08 5.89 3.41
CA VAL A 184 -16.42 7.23 3.87
C VAL A 184 -16.87 8.07 2.68
N PRO A 185 -18.02 8.77 2.77
CA PRO A 185 -18.51 9.64 1.70
C PRO A 185 -17.45 10.67 1.27
N HIS A 186 -17.25 10.82 -0.03
CA HIS A 186 -16.28 11.73 -0.64
C HIS A 186 -14.81 11.51 -0.24
N ALA A 187 -14.48 10.39 0.41
CA ALA A 187 -13.11 10.00 0.74
C ALA A 187 -12.66 8.78 -0.06
N LEU A 188 -11.38 8.42 0.07
CA LEU A 188 -10.76 7.26 -0.60
C LEU A 188 -10.59 6.08 0.34
N ILE A 189 -11.10 6.18 1.56
CA ILE A 189 -10.89 5.26 2.65
C ILE A 189 -12.19 4.59 3.09
N SER A 190 -12.06 3.42 3.68
CA SER A 190 -13.05 2.80 4.54
C SER A 190 -13.13 3.53 5.88
N ARG A 191 -14.16 3.30 6.66
CA ARG A 191 -14.24 3.80 8.04
C ARG A 191 -13.00 3.36 8.82
N GLU A 192 -12.39 4.29 9.54
CA GLU A 192 -11.14 4.07 10.28
C GLU A 192 -11.33 3.20 11.54
N ASP A 193 -12.57 3.06 12.02
CA ASP A 193 -12.94 2.23 13.17
C ASP A 193 -13.16 0.74 12.82
N ILE A 194 -12.91 0.35 11.56
CA ILE A 194 -12.91 -1.05 11.14
C ILE A 194 -11.49 -1.63 11.27
N ASP A 195 -11.34 -2.64 12.12
CA ASP A 195 -10.13 -3.45 12.13
C ASP A 195 -10.26 -4.58 11.10
N PHE A 196 -9.57 -4.47 9.97
CA PHE A 196 -9.57 -5.51 8.93
C PHE A 196 -8.81 -6.78 9.31
N ASP A 197 -8.03 -6.77 10.40
CA ASP A 197 -7.41 -7.99 10.94
C ASP A 197 -8.38 -8.82 11.80
N ASP A 198 -9.36 -8.16 12.44
CA ASP A 198 -10.36 -8.78 13.30
C ASP A 198 -11.69 -7.99 13.22
N PRO A 199 -12.41 -8.09 12.08
CA PRO A 199 -13.59 -7.29 11.84
C PRO A 199 -14.74 -7.62 12.77
N ASP A 200 -15.35 -6.60 13.36
CA ASP A 200 -16.61 -6.73 14.10
C ASP A 200 -17.78 -6.86 13.09
N TYR A 201 -18.15 -8.10 12.79
CA TYR A 201 -19.22 -8.40 11.84
C TYR A 201 -20.64 -8.16 12.39
N GLU A 202 -20.82 -7.91 13.69
CA GLU A 202 -22.08 -7.45 14.23
C GLU A 202 -22.27 -5.97 13.91
N LYS A 203 -21.22 -5.18 14.10
CA LYS A 203 -21.18 -3.75 13.77
C LYS A 203 -21.09 -3.49 12.27
N PHE A 204 -20.36 -4.32 11.53
CA PHE A 204 -20.10 -4.17 10.09
C PHE A 204 -20.53 -5.40 9.28
N PRO A 205 -21.83 -5.76 9.27
CA PRO A 205 -22.32 -7.00 8.67
C PRO A 205 -22.08 -7.10 7.15
N ALA A 206 -21.99 -5.98 6.43
CA ALA A 206 -21.75 -6.00 4.99
C ALA A 206 -20.37 -6.59 4.62
N LEU A 207 -19.38 -6.51 5.49
CA LEU A 207 -18.04 -7.09 5.24
C LEU A 207 -18.09 -8.62 5.00
N LYS A 208 -19.09 -9.33 5.54
CA LYS A 208 -19.29 -10.78 5.29
C LYS A 208 -19.51 -11.10 3.80
N ASN A 209 -20.01 -10.14 3.04
CA ASN A 209 -20.29 -10.31 1.62
C ASN A 209 -19.12 -9.84 0.73
N ALA A 210 -18.04 -9.34 1.32
CA ALA A 210 -16.89 -8.85 0.57
C ALA A 210 -16.05 -10.01 0.04
N GLU A 211 -15.76 -9.98 -1.26
CA GLU A 211 -14.88 -10.92 -1.93
C GLU A 211 -13.58 -10.24 -2.33
N GLY A 212 -12.47 -10.81 -1.91
CA GLY A 212 -11.17 -10.20 -2.14
C GLY A 212 -10.04 -11.21 -2.24
N TYR A 213 -8.85 -10.69 -2.12
CA TYR A 213 -7.62 -11.45 -2.23
C TYR A 213 -6.68 -11.14 -1.06
N ILE A 214 -5.86 -12.11 -0.69
CA ILE A 214 -4.86 -11.97 0.36
C ILE A 214 -3.55 -12.62 -0.07
N THR A 215 -2.43 -12.03 0.34
CA THR A 215 -1.10 -12.63 0.18
C THR A 215 -0.15 -12.08 1.22
N ASN A 216 0.89 -12.84 1.54
CA ASN A 216 2.05 -12.34 2.28
C ASN A 216 3.20 -12.16 1.29
N LEU A 217 3.76 -10.95 1.23
CA LEU A 217 4.92 -10.65 0.41
C LEU A 217 6.20 -10.84 1.20
N LYS A 218 7.18 -11.43 0.52
CA LYS A 218 8.55 -11.65 1.00
C LYS A 218 9.55 -10.89 0.15
N HIS A 219 10.78 -10.93 0.57
CA HIS A 219 11.90 -10.30 -0.15
C HIS A 219 11.94 -10.66 -1.64
N GLY A 220 12.05 -9.66 -2.48
CA GLY A 220 12.16 -9.78 -3.94
C GLY A 220 10.85 -9.93 -4.69
N GLU A 221 9.73 -10.17 -4.00
CA GLU A 221 8.44 -10.38 -4.62
C GLU A 221 7.75 -9.08 -5.02
N MET A 222 7.02 -9.12 -6.12
CA MET A 222 6.23 -8.01 -6.63
C MET A 222 4.74 -8.36 -6.69
N LEU A 223 3.91 -7.59 -6.03
CA LEU A 223 2.46 -7.65 -6.16
C LEU A 223 1.99 -6.64 -7.22
N TYR A 224 1.31 -7.13 -8.25
CA TYR A 224 0.51 -6.29 -9.14
C TYR A 224 -0.88 -6.05 -8.53
N MET A 225 -1.21 -4.80 -8.31
CA MET A 225 -2.55 -4.35 -7.92
C MET A 225 -3.19 -3.61 -9.10
N PRO A 226 -4.35 -4.09 -9.60
CA PRO A 226 -5.05 -3.46 -10.71
C PRO A 226 -5.66 -2.10 -10.36
N GLU A 227 -6.22 -1.45 -11.37
CA GLU A 227 -6.80 -0.10 -11.30
C GLU A 227 -7.90 0.03 -10.24
N GLY A 228 -7.71 0.95 -9.29
CA GLY A 228 -8.71 1.30 -8.28
C GLY A 228 -9.03 0.21 -7.26
N TYR A 229 -8.18 -0.79 -7.12
CA TYR A 229 -8.35 -1.80 -6.08
C TYR A 229 -8.21 -1.20 -4.69
N TRP A 230 -9.12 -1.58 -3.80
CA TRP A 230 -8.98 -1.37 -2.37
C TRP A 230 -7.83 -2.18 -1.84
N HIS A 231 -7.04 -1.62 -0.94
CA HIS A 231 -5.93 -2.33 -0.33
C HIS A 231 -5.69 -1.93 1.12
N TYR A 232 -5.39 -2.95 1.91
CA TYR A 232 -4.95 -2.88 3.28
C TYR A 232 -3.60 -3.56 3.39
N MET A 233 -2.66 -2.93 4.06
CA MET A 233 -1.29 -3.43 4.19
C MET A 233 -0.90 -3.50 5.65
N LYS A 234 -0.32 -4.64 6.08
CA LYS A 234 0.18 -4.85 7.43
C LYS A 234 1.60 -5.40 7.38
N TYR A 235 2.50 -4.78 8.07
CA TYR A 235 3.84 -5.33 8.26
C TYR A 235 3.79 -6.41 9.34
N LEU A 236 4.16 -7.64 8.97
CA LEU A 236 4.26 -8.78 9.89
C LEU A 236 5.60 -8.78 10.63
N THR A 237 6.61 -8.25 9.98
CA THR A 237 7.94 -7.96 10.55
C THR A 237 8.39 -6.58 10.08
N PRO A 238 9.36 -5.93 10.76
CA PRO A 238 9.90 -4.67 10.28
C PRO A 238 10.42 -4.80 8.84
N GLY A 239 10.11 -3.81 8.00
CA GLY A 239 10.52 -3.91 6.61
C GLY A 239 10.16 -2.72 5.74
N PHE A 240 10.43 -2.87 4.44
CA PHE A 240 10.08 -1.85 3.47
C PHE A 240 9.81 -2.40 2.08
N SER A 241 9.07 -1.58 1.33
CA SER A 241 8.61 -1.87 -0.02
C SER A 241 8.81 -0.66 -0.92
N MET A 242 8.86 -0.89 -2.23
CA MET A 242 8.82 0.15 -3.25
C MET A 242 7.56 -0.01 -4.10
N SER A 243 6.91 1.10 -4.47
CA SER A 243 5.83 1.09 -5.45
C SER A 243 6.20 1.89 -6.69
N LEU A 244 5.91 1.30 -7.85
CA LEU A 244 5.89 1.96 -9.15
C LEU A 244 4.45 2.02 -9.65
N ARG A 245 4.10 3.09 -10.35
CA ARG A 245 2.73 3.37 -10.80
C ARG A 245 2.64 3.50 -12.31
N ALA A 246 1.50 3.07 -12.87
CA ALA A 246 1.10 3.39 -14.22
C ALA A 246 -0.34 3.91 -14.23
N PHE A 247 -0.61 4.97 -14.99
CA PHE A 247 -1.97 5.50 -15.10
C PHE A 247 -2.96 4.47 -15.63
N PRO A 248 -4.25 4.60 -15.29
CA PRO A 248 -5.29 3.72 -15.78
C PRO A 248 -5.32 3.70 -17.30
N LYS A 249 -5.52 2.51 -17.91
CA LYS A 249 -5.76 2.35 -19.34
C LYS A 249 -7.25 2.43 -19.67
N ASN A 250 -8.12 2.08 -18.71
CA ASN A 250 -9.56 2.19 -18.88
C ASN A 250 -10.01 3.64 -18.79
N ILE A 251 -10.71 4.13 -19.82
CA ILE A 251 -11.16 5.53 -19.94
C ILE A 251 -12.07 5.94 -18.77
N THR A 252 -12.92 5.02 -18.29
CA THR A 252 -13.80 5.28 -17.15
C THR A 252 -13.00 5.46 -15.87
N ASN A 253 -11.97 4.62 -15.64
CA ASN A 253 -11.10 4.75 -14.47
C ASN A 253 -10.21 5.99 -14.57
N LEU A 254 -9.74 6.33 -15.76
CA LEU A 254 -9.03 7.59 -15.99
C LEU A 254 -9.91 8.81 -15.67
N SER A 255 -11.18 8.80 -16.10
CA SER A 255 -12.13 9.88 -15.77
C SER A 255 -12.37 9.98 -14.26
N LYS A 256 -12.50 8.83 -13.56
CA LYS A 256 -12.59 8.81 -12.09
C LYS A 256 -11.33 9.37 -11.44
N ALA A 257 -10.14 9.01 -11.93
CA ALA A 257 -8.88 9.55 -11.44
C ALA A 257 -8.83 11.09 -11.55
N VAL A 258 -9.19 11.62 -12.72
CA VAL A 258 -9.28 13.07 -12.97
C VAL A 258 -10.27 13.72 -12.01
N TYR A 259 -11.48 13.16 -11.88
CA TYR A 259 -12.49 13.65 -10.95
C TYR A 259 -11.97 13.65 -9.49
N ASN A 260 -11.35 12.56 -9.06
CA ASN A 260 -10.84 12.43 -7.70
C ASN A 260 -9.75 13.46 -7.40
N VAL A 261 -8.79 13.64 -8.32
CA VAL A 261 -7.66 14.54 -8.12
C VAL A 261 -8.10 16.02 -8.14
N PHE A 262 -8.96 16.40 -9.07
CA PHE A 262 -9.29 17.82 -9.28
C PHE A 262 -10.57 18.29 -8.59
N ILE A 263 -11.51 17.38 -8.27
CA ILE A 263 -12.79 17.76 -7.68
C ILE A 263 -12.94 17.17 -6.28
N MET A 264 -12.92 15.83 -6.14
CA MET A 264 -13.21 15.16 -4.88
C MET A 264 -12.22 15.53 -3.79
N ARG A 265 -10.92 15.60 -4.10
CA ARG A 265 -9.88 15.98 -3.14
C ARG A 265 -10.13 17.36 -2.54
N HIS A 266 -10.49 18.33 -3.38
CA HIS A 266 -10.76 19.69 -2.90
C HIS A 266 -12.05 19.75 -2.08
N PHE A 267 -13.05 18.98 -2.49
CA PHE A 267 -14.31 18.87 -1.74
C PHE A 267 -14.10 18.19 -0.38
N ASP A 268 -13.34 17.10 -0.32
CA ASP A 268 -12.98 16.42 0.94
C ASP A 268 -12.24 17.36 1.91
N ILE A 269 -11.24 18.09 1.42
CA ILE A 269 -10.51 19.08 2.22
C ILE A 269 -11.46 20.16 2.78
N MET A 270 -12.39 20.64 1.94
CA MET A 270 -13.36 21.65 2.35
C MET A 270 -14.34 21.09 3.41
N MET A 271 -14.87 19.88 3.20
CA MET A 271 -15.81 19.24 4.12
C MET A 271 -15.18 18.96 5.49
N ARG A 272 -13.93 18.52 5.51
CA ARG A 272 -13.17 18.26 6.74
C ARG A 272 -13.00 19.53 7.57
N LYS A 273 -12.74 20.68 6.93
CA LYS A 273 -12.66 21.99 7.62
C LYS A 273 -13.98 22.43 8.25
N PHE A 274 -15.13 22.00 7.69
CA PHE A 274 -16.44 22.45 8.16
C PHE A 274 -17.16 21.50 9.12
N LYS A 275 -16.88 20.19 9.13
CA LYS A 275 -17.72 19.22 9.86
C LYS A 275 -16.97 18.24 10.76
N GLY A 276 -15.67 18.17 10.76
CA GLY A 276 -14.98 17.04 11.38
C GLY A 276 -15.40 15.69 10.72
N GLN A 277 -14.73 14.57 11.04
CA GLN A 277 -15.11 13.26 10.47
C GLN A 277 -16.32 12.57 11.15
N ASN A 278 -16.93 13.19 12.13
CA ASN A 278 -18.14 12.67 12.76
C ASN A 278 -19.34 12.91 11.85
N MET A 279 -19.47 12.10 10.84
CA MET A 279 -20.75 11.90 10.15
C MET A 279 -21.25 10.50 10.53
N ASP A 280 -22.09 10.47 11.57
CA ASP A 280 -23.01 9.40 11.85
C ASP A 280 -23.98 9.17 10.68
#